data_0aa3ebcb3d449315cbafc9bd98a160e4
#
_entry.id   0aa3ebcb3d449315cbafc9bd98a160e4
#
_cell.length_a   1.000
_cell.length_b   1.000
_cell.length_c   1.000
_cell.angle_alpha   90.00
_cell.angle_beta   90.00
_cell.angle_gamma   90.00
#
_symmetry.space_group_name_H-M   'P 1'
#
loop_
_entity.id
_entity.type
_entity.pdbx_description
1 polymer ?
#
loop_
_entity_poly.entity_id
_entity_poly.type
_entity_poly.pdbx_seq_one_letter_code
_entity_poly.pdbx_strand_id
1 'polypeptide(L)'
;MHYLKMNKFIKNNFIKFLAIPLFLYSSVSQAIVASPNPIPGSEVGVAYLKPNDNKIYGQNVDTFMHPASTLKVVSGLAAILYLGHDYTFKTTLEVAANNADTQGKVVTDQNGTLHGNVLIKFVGDPSFTTKSFRTLVNSLSKAGVKNVAGDIILDVSRFGGLSKGTGWSWDDAP
;
A
#
# COMPACT_ATOMS: atom_id res chain seq x y z
N MET A 1 13.12 8.51 28.05
CA MET A 1 12.14 9.52 27.62
C MET A 1 12.90 10.82 27.31
N HIS A 2 13.33 10.99 26.04
CA HIS A 2 14.10 12.15 25.63
C HIS A 2 13.19 13.07 24.82
N TYR A 3 12.82 14.20 25.41
CA TYR A 3 12.15 15.29 24.69
C TYR A 3 13.21 16.10 23.93
N LEU A 4 13.11 16.11 22.60
CA LEU A 4 13.89 17.04 21.76
C LEU A 4 13.45 18.48 22.05
N LYS A 5 14.33 19.29 22.64
CA LYS A 5 14.17 20.74 22.73
C LYS A 5 14.22 21.33 21.32
N MET A 6 13.07 21.66 20.75
CA MET A 6 13.01 22.41 19.50
C MET A 6 13.65 23.80 19.68
N ASN A 7 14.62 24.08 18.80
CA ASN A 7 15.37 25.32 18.81
C ASN A 7 14.44 26.53 18.58
N LYS A 8 14.64 27.62 19.31
CA LYS A 8 13.83 28.83 19.29
C LYS A 8 13.69 29.45 17.89
N PHE A 9 14.67 29.23 17.02
CA PHE A 9 14.69 29.65 15.62
C PHE A 9 13.62 28.96 14.76
N ILE A 10 13.37 27.67 15.00
CA ILE A 10 12.38 26.88 14.27
C ILE A 10 10.97 27.30 14.69
N LYS A 11 10.74 27.65 15.98
CA LYS A 11 9.42 28.11 16.45
C LYS A 11 8.97 29.40 15.79
N ASN A 12 9.86 30.39 15.66
CA ASN A 12 9.49 31.70 15.09
C ASN A 12 9.25 31.67 13.57
N ASN A 13 9.93 30.78 12.84
CA ASN A 13 9.74 30.68 11.39
C ASN A 13 8.57 29.75 11.04
N PHE A 14 8.27 28.75 11.89
CA PHE A 14 7.14 27.85 11.68
C PHE A 14 5.78 28.59 11.83
N ILE A 15 5.69 29.52 12.79
CA ILE A 15 4.48 30.32 13.00
C ILE A 15 4.24 31.28 11.82
N LYS A 16 5.30 31.84 11.23
CA LYS A 16 5.17 32.73 10.06
C LYS A 16 4.78 31.97 8.77
N PHE A 17 5.19 30.70 8.63
CA PHE A 17 4.80 29.88 7.48
C PHE A 17 3.40 29.26 7.61
N LEU A 18 2.90 29.09 8.84
CA LEU A 18 1.56 28.52 9.06
C LEU A 18 0.44 29.58 8.94
N ALA A 19 0.77 30.87 9.14
CA ALA A 19 -0.23 31.93 9.09
C ALA A 19 -0.74 32.26 7.67
N ILE A 20 0.10 32.10 6.64
CA ILE A 20 -0.28 32.38 5.25
C ILE A 20 -1.20 31.29 4.65
N PRO A 21 -0.93 29.97 4.80
CA PRO A 21 -1.85 28.96 4.29
C PRO A 21 -3.17 28.88 5.07
N LEU A 22 -3.21 29.27 6.35
CA LEU A 22 -4.46 29.24 7.12
C LEU A 22 -5.47 30.29 6.63
N PHE A 23 -5.00 31.45 6.13
CA PHE A 23 -5.86 32.49 5.57
C PHE A 23 -6.39 32.09 4.17
N LEU A 24 -5.62 31.33 3.39
CA LEU A 24 -6.06 30.80 2.10
C LEU A 24 -7.05 29.64 2.25
N TYR A 25 -6.92 28.82 3.31
CA TYR A 25 -7.84 27.71 3.57
C TYR A 25 -9.23 28.18 4.00
N SER A 26 -9.34 29.28 4.72
CA SER A 26 -10.65 29.83 5.12
C SER A 26 -11.45 30.38 3.95
N SER A 27 -10.77 30.91 2.93
CA SER A 27 -11.43 31.43 1.73
C SER A 27 -11.83 30.31 0.74
N VAL A 28 -11.08 29.21 0.68
CA VAL A 28 -11.40 28.06 -0.18
C VAL A 28 -12.58 27.26 0.37
N SER A 29 -12.69 27.10 1.68
CA SER A 29 -13.82 26.41 2.29
C SER A 29 -15.14 27.15 2.12
N GLN A 30 -15.13 28.50 2.11
CA GLN A 30 -16.32 29.27 1.82
C GLN A 30 -16.73 29.24 0.35
N ALA A 31 -15.77 29.13 -0.57
CA ALA A 31 -16.06 29.02 -2.00
C ALA A 31 -16.70 27.68 -2.38
N ILE A 32 -16.33 26.58 -1.70
CA ILE A 32 -16.92 25.26 -1.93
C ILE A 32 -18.38 25.20 -1.41
N VAL A 33 -18.68 25.85 -0.29
CA VAL A 33 -20.05 25.91 0.26
C VAL A 33 -20.94 26.87 -0.54
N ALA A 34 -20.33 27.83 -1.24
CA ALA A 34 -21.04 28.80 -2.06
C ALA A 34 -21.18 28.43 -3.55
N SER A 35 -20.81 27.21 -3.95
CA SER A 35 -21.02 26.76 -5.34
C SER A 35 -22.53 26.58 -5.60
N PRO A 36 -23.19 27.47 -6.37
CA PRO A 36 -24.63 27.54 -6.41
C PRO A 36 -25.30 26.54 -7.34
N ASN A 37 -24.56 25.76 -8.12
CA ASN A 37 -25.13 24.83 -9.07
C ASN A 37 -24.46 23.45 -9.04
N PRO A 38 -25.00 22.48 -8.30
CA PRO A 38 -24.60 21.08 -8.51
C PRO A 38 -24.93 20.67 -9.96
N ILE A 39 -24.10 19.83 -10.53
CA ILE A 39 -24.39 19.21 -11.83
C ILE A 39 -25.76 18.52 -11.72
N PRO A 40 -26.70 18.75 -12.65
CA PRO A 40 -28.02 18.12 -12.59
C PRO A 40 -27.91 16.60 -12.40
N GLY A 41 -28.61 16.05 -11.41
CA GLY A 41 -28.56 14.63 -11.07
C GLY A 41 -27.39 14.19 -10.18
N SER A 42 -26.54 15.14 -9.72
CA SER A 42 -25.50 14.83 -8.74
C SER A 42 -26.02 14.98 -7.31
N GLU A 43 -25.57 14.08 -6.42
CA GLU A 43 -25.68 14.25 -4.97
C GLU A 43 -24.41 14.91 -4.43
N VAL A 44 -24.58 15.96 -3.63
CA VAL A 44 -23.46 16.68 -3.01
C VAL A 44 -23.63 16.64 -1.50
N GLY A 45 -22.62 16.14 -0.79
CA GLY A 45 -22.49 16.20 0.66
C GLY A 45 -21.29 17.05 1.04
N VAL A 46 -21.45 17.90 2.01
CA VAL A 46 -20.36 18.71 2.60
C VAL A 46 -20.42 18.57 4.11
N ALA A 47 -19.31 18.17 4.72
CA ALA A 47 -19.20 18.09 6.17
C ALA A 47 -17.93 18.79 6.64
N TYR A 48 -18.02 19.53 7.74
CA TYR A 48 -16.88 20.16 8.39
C TYR A 48 -17.03 20.21 9.91
N LEU A 49 -15.91 20.24 10.60
CA LEU A 49 -15.81 20.43 12.03
C LEU A 49 -15.25 21.84 12.30
N LYS A 50 -15.81 22.54 13.29
CA LYS A 50 -15.21 23.77 13.79
C LYS A 50 -14.12 23.45 14.81
N PRO A 51 -13.07 24.27 14.92
CA PRO A 51 -12.09 24.12 15.99
C PRO A 51 -12.78 24.09 17.37
N ASN A 52 -12.42 23.14 18.21
CA ASN A 52 -12.95 22.93 19.56
C ASN A 52 -14.46 22.61 19.64
N ASP A 53 -15.04 22.12 18.56
CA ASP A 53 -16.42 21.68 18.50
C ASP A 53 -16.48 20.27 17.93
N ASN A 54 -17.18 19.35 18.60
CA ASN A 54 -17.35 17.97 18.17
C ASN A 54 -18.57 17.77 17.27
N LYS A 55 -19.31 18.85 16.98
CA LYS A 55 -20.50 18.79 16.13
C LYS A 55 -20.11 18.92 14.65
N ILE A 56 -20.64 18.02 13.84
CA ILE A 56 -20.52 18.06 12.38
C ILE A 56 -21.52 19.08 11.83
N TYR A 57 -21.03 19.96 10.99
CA TYR A 57 -21.82 20.96 10.26
C TYR A 57 -21.70 20.68 8.77
N GLY A 58 -22.74 21.03 8.01
CA GLY A 58 -22.69 20.91 6.56
C GLY A 58 -24.05 20.69 5.91
N GLN A 59 -24.01 20.24 4.68
CA GLN A 59 -25.18 19.90 3.87
C GLN A 59 -25.16 18.40 3.62
N ASN A 60 -26.32 17.73 3.72
CA ASN A 60 -26.49 16.31 3.51
C ASN A 60 -25.54 15.42 4.33
N VAL A 61 -25.24 15.85 5.57
CA VAL A 61 -24.25 15.18 6.46
C VAL A 61 -24.68 13.79 6.88
N ASP A 62 -25.96 13.50 6.88
CA ASP A 62 -26.54 12.20 7.25
C ASP A 62 -26.91 11.33 6.02
N THR A 63 -26.58 11.79 4.81
CA THR A 63 -26.86 11.05 3.58
C THR A 63 -25.78 10.03 3.30
N PHE A 64 -26.18 8.78 3.05
CA PHE A 64 -25.26 7.74 2.62
C PHE A 64 -24.76 8.02 1.21
N MET A 65 -23.46 8.15 1.05
CA MET A 65 -22.80 8.37 -0.23
C MET A 65 -21.77 7.28 -0.52
N HIS A 66 -21.55 7.00 -1.80
CA HIS A 66 -20.49 6.07 -2.20
C HIS A 66 -19.12 6.72 -1.97
N PRO A 67 -18.26 6.17 -1.09
CA PRO A 67 -17.00 6.81 -0.75
C PRO A 67 -15.97 6.73 -1.89
N ALA A 68 -16.14 5.80 -2.83
CA ALA A 68 -15.20 5.54 -3.90
C ALA A 68 -13.75 5.51 -3.37
N SER A 69 -12.81 6.16 -4.07
CA SER A 69 -11.39 6.19 -3.68
C SER A 69 -11.09 6.96 -2.40
N THR A 70 -12.02 7.73 -1.85
CA THR A 70 -11.80 8.38 -0.54
C THR A 70 -11.66 7.35 0.58
N LEU A 71 -12.22 6.14 0.41
CA LEU A 71 -12.03 5.03 1.34
C LEU A 71 -10.55 4.64 1.51
N LYS A 72 -9.70 4.93 0.52
CA LYS A 72 -8.25 4.67 0.61
C LYS A 72 -7.57 5.44 1.74
N VAL A 73 -8.10 6.59 2.13
CA VAL A 73 -7.59 7.37 3.28
C VAL A 73 -7.79 6.56 4.56
N VAL A 74 -8.96 5.96 4.74
CA VAL A 74 -9.28 5.14 5.92
C VAL A 74 -8.46 3.85 5.92
N SER A 75 -8.44 3.12 4.80
CA SER A 75 -7.68 1.87 4.70
C SER A 75 -6.16 2.09 4.81
N GLY A 76 -5.64 3.19 4.23
CA GLY A 76 -4.24 3.57 4.38
C GLY A 76 -3.86 3.92 5.82
N LEU A 77 -4.71 4.69 6.51
CA LEU A 77 -4.50 4.98 7.93
C LEU A 77 -4.54 3.71 8.77
N ALA A 78 -5.53 2.84 8.55
CA ALA A 78 -5.62 1.56 9.25
C ALA A 78 -4.38 0.69 9.02
N ALA A 79 -3.87 0.63 7.79
CA ALA A 79 -2.64 -0.09 7.47
C ALA A 79 -1.43 0.46 8.23
N ILE A 80 -1.25 1.78 8.27
CA ILE A 80 -0.15 2.41 9.01
C ILE A 80 -0.26 2.14 10.52
N LEU A 81 -1.46 2.25 11.09
CA LEU A 81 -1.69 2.01 12.52
C LEU A 81 -1.50 0.55 12.91
N TYR A 82 -1.86 -0.39 12.04
CA TYR A 82 -1.80 -1.82 12.34
C TYR A 82 -0.45 -2.45 11.99
N LEU A 83 0.11 -2.11 10.83
CA LEU A 83 1.36 -2.70 10.32
C LEU A 83 2.60 -1.87 10.67
N GLY A 84 2.42 -0.59 10.95
CA GLY A 84 3.52 0.36 11.08
C GLY A 84 4.01 0.91 9.74
N HIS A 85 4.70 2.04 9.80
CA HIS A 85 5.20 2.74 8.59
C HIS A 85 6.40 2.04 7.94
N ASP A 86 7.11 1.18 8.68
CA ASP A 86 8.28 0.44 8.19
C ASP A 86 7.92 -0.95 7.66
N TYR A 87 6.62 -1.27 7.56
CA TYR A 87 6.18 -2.56 7.04
C TYR A 87 6.63 -2.76 5.60
N THR A 88 7.18 -3.93 5.31
CA THR A 88 7.62 -4.33 3.97
C THR A 88 7.03 -5.67 3.58
N PHE A 89 6.58 -5.76 2.34
CA PHE A 89 6.17 -7.02 1.74
C PHE A 89 7.41 -7.86 1.39
N LYS A 90 7.38 -9.16 1.68
CA LYS A 90 8.50 -10.07 1.43
C LYS A 90 8.06 -11.21 0.51
N THR A 91 8.10 -10.99 -0.79
CA THR A 91 8.00 -12.09 -1.76
C THR A 91 9.32 -12.86 -1.74
N THR A 92 9.26 -14.16 -1.47
CA THR A 92 10.44 -15.01 -1.34
C THR A 92 10.50 -16.06 -2.43
N LEU A 93 11.73 -16.47 -2.75
CA LEU A 93 12.02 -17.63 -3.55
C LEU A 93 12.78 -18.62 -2.68
N GLU A 94 12.27 -19.83 -2.58
CA GLU A 94 12.76 -20.87 -1.68
C GLU A 94 13.04 -22.15 -2.47
N VAL A 95 14.02 -22.91 -2.02
CA VAL A 95 14.27 -24.29 -2.50
C VAL A 95 14.05 -25.25 -1.36
N ALA A 96 13.74 -26.53 -1.67
CA ALA A 96 13.54 -27.53 -0.64
C ALA A 96 14.81 -27.72 0.21
N ALA A 97 14.64 -28.02 1.51
CA ALA A 97 15.75 -28.13 2.46
C ALA A 97 16.80 -29.19 2.07
N ASN A 98 16.40 -30.26 1.37
CA ASN A 98 17.33 -31.28 0.83
C ASN A 98 18.21 -30.76 -0.31
N ASN A 99 17.89 -29.57 -0.84
CA ASN A 99 18.64 -28.87 -1.89
C ASN A 99 19.43 -27.67 -1.34
N ALA A 100 19.62 -27.63 -0.03
CA ALA A 100 20.48 -26.68 0.66
C ALA A 100 21.49 -27.43 1.53
N ASP A 101 22.70 -26.89 1.61
CA ASP A 101 23.70 -27.40 2.54
C ASP A 101 23.41 -26.95 4.00
N THR A 102 24.24 -27.36 4.93
CA THR A 102 24.10 -27.03 6.36
C THR A 102 24.20 -25.52 6.65
N GLN A 103 24.66 -24.74 5.70
CA GLN A 103 24.78 -23.26 5.76
C GLN A 103 23.62 -22.58 5.02
N GLY A 104 22.67 -23.36 4.48
CA GLY A 104 21.53 -22.84 3.70
C GLY A 104 21.87 -22.43 2.27
N LYS A 105 23.05 -22.78 1.76
CA LYS A 105 23.44 -22.53 0.38
C LYS A 105 22.80 -23.57 -0.54
N VAL A 106 22.27 -23.14 -1.67
CA VAL A 106 21.67 -24.01 -2.67
C VAL A 106 22.71 -25.00 -3.23
N VAL A 107 22.35 -26.25 -3.27
CA VAL A 107 23.17 -27.36 -3.81
C VAL A 107 22.70 -27.70 -5.21
N THR A 108 23.63 -27.72 -6.15
CA THR A 108 23.43 -28.13 -7.54
C THR A 108 24.40 -29.27 -7.90
N ASP A 109 24.10 -30.00 -8.97
CA ASP A 109 25.05 -30.91 -9.57
C ASP A 109 26.20 -30.16 -10.29
N GLN A 110 27.16 -30.91 -10.86
CA GLN A 110 28.31 -30.37 -11.58
C GLN A 110 27.94 -29.50 -12.80
N ASN A 111 26.74 -29.70 -13.35
CA ASN A 111 26.21 -28.93 -14.48
C ASN A 111 25.45 -27.68 -14.05
N GLY A 112 25.28 -27.45 -12.73
CA GLY A 112 24.48 -26.39 -12.17
C GLY A 112 22.98 -26.70 -12.17
N THR A 113 22.59 -27.97 -12.18
CA THR A 113 21.18 -28.36 -12.13
C THR A 113 20.75 -28.55 -10.69
N LEU A 114 19.67 -27.88 -10.30
CA LEU A 114 18.95 -28.05 -9.04
C LEU A 114 17.96 -29.21 -9.22
N HIS A 115 18.19 -30.32 -8.51
CA HIS A 115 17.30 -31.50 -8.51
C HIS A 115 16.23 -31.35 -7.44
N GLY A 116 15.22 -30.51 -7.69
CA GLY A 116 14.12 -30.26 -6.78
C GLY A 116 13.27 -29.07 -7.22
N ASN A 117 12.26 -28.80 -6.43
CA ASN A 117 11.29 -27.76 -6.71
C ASN A 117 11.76 -26.38 -6.22
N VAL A 118 11.33 -25.36 -6.93
CA VAL A 118 11.47 -23.95 -6.54
C VAL A 118 10.10 -23.42 -6.14
N LEU A 119 10.00 -22.85 -4.96
CA LEU A 119 8.78 -22.26 -4.43
C LEU A 119 8.89 -20.74 -4.43
N ILE A 120 7.93 -20.06 -5.04
CA ILE A 120 7.82 -18.61 -5.00
C ILE A 120 6.58 -18.25 -4.19
N LYS A 121 6.78 -17.62 -3.02
CA LYS A 121 5.70 -17.17 -2.14
C LYS A 121 5.34 -15.73 -2.41
N PHE A 122 4.13 -15.49 -2.88
CA PHE A 122 3.58 -14.16 -3.07
C PHE A 122 2.78 -13.72 -1.83
N VAL A 123 2.96 -12.47 -1.43
CA VAL A 123 2.34 -11.90 -0.22
C VAL A 123 1.41 -10.72 -0.50
N GLY A 124 1.09 -10.48 -1.77
CA GLY A 124 0.19 -9.38 -2.15
C GLY A 124 0.86 -8.01 -2.22
N ASP A 125 2.14 -7.96 -2.54
CA ASP A 125 2.87 -6.71 -2.74
C ASP A 125 2.37 -5.96 -3.98
N PRO A 126 1.67 -4.82 -3.84
CA PRO A 126 1.15 -4.06 -4.97
C PRO A 126 2.26 -3.37 -5.80
N SER A 127 3.47 -3.29 -5.26
CA SER A 127 4.64 -2.72 -5.94
C SER A 127 5.49 -3.76 -6.69
N PHE A 128 5.10 -5.05 -6.64
CA PHE A 128 5.84 -6.14 -7.25
C PHE A 128 5.72 -6.09 -8.77
N THR A 129 6.82 -5.78 -9.45
CA THR A 129 6.88 -5.60 -10.91
C THR A 129 7.58 -6.77 -11.60
N THR A 130 7.50 -6.82 -12.93
CA THR A 130 8.31 -7.74 -13.76
C THR A 130 9.81 -7.58 -13.49
N LYS A 131 10.28 -6.38 -13.20
CA LYS A 131 11.69 -6.13 -12.81
C LYS A 131 12.00 -6.80 -11.48
N SER A 132 11.10 -6.69 -10.49
CA SER A 132 11.24 -7.36 -9.19
C SER A 132 11.29 -8.87 -9.36
N PHE A 133 10.39 -9.42 -10.20
CA PHE A 133 10.37 -10.86 -10.51
C PHE A 133 11.67 -11.32 -11.16
N ARG A 134 12.17 -10.60 -12.17
CA ARG A 134 13.46 -10.91 -12.80
C ARG A 134 14.62 -10.89 -11.81
N THR A 135 14.63 -9.91 -10.90
CA THR A 135 15.65 -9.83 -9.85
C THR A 135 15.60 -11.04 -8.93
N LEU A 136 14.39 -11.47 -8.57
CA LEU A 136 14.16 -12.65 -7.75
C LEU A 136 14.67 -13.93 -8.44
N VAL A 137 14.30 -14.13 -9.71
CA VAL A 137 14.76 -15.29 -10.50
C VAL A 137 16.28 -15.25 -10.71
N ASN A 138 16.87 -14.09 -10.96
CA ASN A 138 18.31 -13.96 -11.12
C ASN A 138 19.09 -14.34 -9.84
N SER A 139 18.42 -14.35 -8.66
CA SER A 139 19.06 -14.84 -7.44
C SER A 139 19.42 -16.31 -7.51
N LEU A 140 18.64 -17.14 -8.22
CA LEU A 140 18.98 -18.54 -8.50
C LEU A 140 20.28 -18.66 -9.31
N SER A 141 20.39 -17.89 -10.38
CA SER A 141 21.61 -17.87 -11.21
C SER A 141 22.82 -17.44 -10.40
N LYS A 142 22.67 -16.45 -9.51
CA LYS A 142 23.74 -16.03 -8.59
C LYS A 142 24.11 -17.10 -7.57
N ALA A 143 23.17 -17.96 -7.20
CA ALA A 143 23.38 -19.12 -6.34
C ALA A 143 24.01 -20.33 -7.09
N GLY A 144 24.29 -20.19 -8.41
CA GLY A 144 24.89 -21.24 -9.24
C GLY A 144 23.89 -22.12 -9.97
N VAL A 145 22.58 -21.86 -9.84
CA VAL A 145 21.54 -22.64 -10.53
C VAL A 145 21.46 -22.21 -11.99
N LYS A 146 21.70 -23.13 -12.90
CA LYS A 146 21.54 -22.97 -14.36
C LYS A 146 20.26 -23.63 -14.87
N ASN A 147 19.88 -24.75 -14.27
CA ASN A 147 18.70 -25.53 -14.63
C ASN A 147 17.96 -25.95 -13.35
N VAL A 148 16.66 -26.13 -13.45
CA VAL A 148 15.79 -26.68 -12.42
C VAL A 148 15.18 -27.95 -12.97
N ALA A 149 15.50 -29.10 -12.39
CA ALA A 149 14.95 -30.43 -12.73
C ALA A 149 13.83 -30.78 -11.73
N GLY A 150 12.81 -29.93 -11.69
CA GLY A 150 11.65 -30.04 -10.83
C GLY A 150 10.63 -28.98 -11.20
N ASP A 151 9.63 -28.82 -10.35
CA ASP A 151 8.53 -27.86 -10.57
C ASP A 151 8.86 -26.48 -10.04
N ILE A 152 8.28 -25.47 -10.69
CA ILE A 152 8.19 -24.11 -10.17
C ILE A 152 6.80 -23.93 -9.58
N ILE A 153 6.73 -23.83 -8.27
CA ILE A 153 5.49 -23.76 -7.52
C ILE A 153 5.24 -22.29 -7.14
N LEU A 154 4.07 -21.76 -7.52
CA LEU A 154 3.64 -20.43 -7.13
C LEU A 154 2.71 -20.54 -5.92
N ASP A 155 3.18 -20.12 -4.75
CA ASP A 155 2.38 -20.11 -3.53
C ASP A 155 1.62 -18.79 -3.43
N VAL A 156 0.33 -18.87 -3.67
CA VAL A 156 -0.64 -17.78 -3.55
C VAL A 156 -1.59 -17.99 -2.37
N SER A 157 -1.23 -18.85 -1.42
CA SER A 157 -2.07 -19.21 -0.27
C SER A 157 -2.43 -18.02 0.64
N ARG A 158 -1.67 -16.92 0.55
CA ARG A 158 -1.98 -15.64 1.23
C ARG A 158 -3.24 -14.98 0.66
N PHE A 159 -3.62 -15.29 -0.57
CA PHE A 159 -4.82 -14.76 -1.21
C PHE A 159 -5.96 -15.73 -0.96
N GLY A 160 -6.67 -15.55 0.16
CA GLY A 160 -7.88 -16.32 0.46
C GLY A 160 -9.10 -15.74 -0.24
N GLY A 161 -10.10 -16.59 -0.52
CA GLY A 161 -11.38 -16.18 -1.06
C GLY A 161 -11.51 -16.28 -2.57
N LEU A 162 -12.41 -15.49 -3.13
CA LEU A 162 -12.69 -15.45 -4.57
C LEU A 162 -11.52 -14.80 -5.33
N SER A 163 -11.18 -15.36 -6.49
CA SER A 163 -10.13 -14.84 -7.37
C SER A 163 -10.42 -13.43 -7.91
N LYS A 164 -11.69 -13.03 -7.92
CA LYS A 164 -12.15 -11.69 -8.30
C LYS A 164 -13.02 -11.13 -7.17
N GLY A 165 -12.88 -9.84 -6.89
CA GLY A 165 -13.75 -9.13 -5.95
C GLY A 165 -15.19 -9.06 -6.42
N THR A 166 -16.12 -8.87 -5.48
CA THR A 166 -17.51 -8.56 -5.82
C THR A 166 -17.58 -7.27 -6.63
N GLY A 167 -18.34 -7.30 -7.71
CA GLY A 167 -18.50 -6.13 -8.59
C GLY A 167 -17.53 -6.06 -9.76
N TRP A 168 -16.58 -7.01 -9.88
CA TRP A 168 -15.76 -7.15 -11.08
C TRP A 168 -16.60 -7.65 -12.25
N SER A 169 -16.49 -6.98 -13.40
CA SER A 169 -17.10 -7.37 -14.66
C SER A 169 -16.05 -7.91 -15.65
N TRP A 170 -16.50 -8.36 -16.81
CA TRP A 170 -15.61 -8.83 -17.88
C TRP A 170 -14.66 -7.74 -18.37
N ASP A 171 -15.08 -6.49 -18.31
CA ASP A 171 -14.31 -5.32 -18.77
C ASP A 171 -13.16 -4.98 -17.82
N ASP A 172 -13.18 -5.51 -16.59
CA ASP A 172 -12.11 -5.34 -15.61
C ASP A 172 -11.03 -6.44 -15.71
N ALA A 173 -11.22 -7.44 -16.56
CA ALA A 173 -10.24 -8.49 -16.76
C ALA A 173 -9.10 -7.99 -17.66
N PRO A 174 -7.81 -8.28 -17.33
CA PRO A 174 -6.66 -7.89 -18.13
C PRO A 174 -6.60 -8.65 -19.45
#